data_eeabd417e8f723eca035fbc366ebcbaf
#
_entry.id   eeabd417e8f723eca035fbc366ebcbaf
#
_cell.length_a   1.000
_cell.length_b   1.000
_cell.length_c   1.000
_cell.angle_alpha   90.00
_cell.angle_beta   90.00
_cell.angle_gamma   90.00
#
_symmetry.space_group_name_H-M   'P 1'
#
loop_
_entity.id
_entity.type
_entity.pdbx_description
1 polymer ?
#
loop_
_entity_poly.entity_id
_entity_poly.type
_entity_poly.pdbx_seq_one_letter_code
_entity_poly.pdbx_strand_id
1 'polypeptide(L)'
;IIDARMAPAGQEALRDMAAEYRAGHVPNALFFDIEALSDHTSPLPHMMPRAEAFAVAMRELGVCSDKHLVVYDEGNLFSAPRAWWMLRTFGVEKVSILAGGLEGWRRDELPLEQGMPEVAEGEFDVRFDPQQIKRLTDVLLVSHEGSAQIVDARPAARFNGQADEPRPGLRRGHIPGALNVPWTDLVINGELKTVDELNDIFLRQGVDFERPIIASCGSGVTAAVVVLA
;
A
#
# COMPACT_ATOMS: atom_id res chain seq x y z
N ILE A 1 -11.27 -6.01 -11.43
CA ILE A 1 -11.18 -4.81 -10.59
C ILE A 1 -10.97 -5.25 -9.16
N ILE A 2 -10.17 -4.52 -8.38
CA ILE A 2 -9.76 -4.87 -7.02
C ILE A 2 -10.10 -3.70 -6.09
N ASP A 3 -10.98 -3.93 -5.11
CA ASP A 3 -11.26 -3.00 -4.02
C ASP A 3 -10.27 -3.25 -2.89
N ALA A 4 -9.35 -2.33 -2.69
CA ALA A 4 -8.33 -2.39 -1.65
C ALA A 4 -8.55 -1.35 -0.55
N ARG A 5 -9.79 -0.90 -0.34
CA ARG A 5 -10.11 0.03 0.74
C ARG A 5 -9.74 -0.56 2.10
N MET A 6 -9.18 0.27 2.94
CA MET A 6 -8.67 -0.13 4.24
C MET A 6 -8.93 0.97 5.28
N ALA A 7 -9.24 0.60 6.50
CA ALA A 7 -9.33 1.53 7.60
C ALA A 7 -7.94 2.09 7.96
N PRO A 8 -7.80 3.42 8.16
CA PRO A 8 -6.56 4.00 8.66
C PRO A 8 -6.19 3.47 10.05
N ALA A 9 -4.87 3.45 10.35
CA ALA A 9 -4.38 3.02 11.64
C ALA A 9 -5.05 3.78 12.80
N GLY A 10 -5.53 3.04 13.80
CA GLY A 10 -6.30 3.55 14.94
C GLY A 10 -7.81 3.70 14.66
N GLN A 11 -8.28 3.40 13.47
CA GLN A 11 -9.70 3.38 13.10
C GLN A 11 -10.22 1.98 12.77
N GLU A 12 -9.39 0.96 12.88
CA GLU A 12 -9.70 -0.42 12.51
C GLU A 12 -10.92 -0.98 13.28
N ALA A 13 -11.09 -0.56 14.54
CA ALA A 13 -12.23 -0.96 15.36
C ALA A 13 -13.53 -0.14 15.06
N LEU A 14 -13.43 0.93 14.27
CA LEU A 14 -14.54 1.84 13.98
C LEU A 14 -15.16 1.61 12.60
N ARG A 15 -14.47 0.92 11.71
CA ARG A 15 -14.87 0.68 10.32
C ARG A 15 -14.84 -0.80 9.99
N ASP A 16 -15.97 -1.35 9.55
CA ASP A 16 -16.07 -2.68 8.96
C ASP A 16 -15.95 -2.56 7.44
N MET A 17 -14.73 -2.71 6.93
CA MET A 17 -14.46 -2.56 5.50
C MET A 17 -15.20 -3.56 4.63
N ALA A 18 -15.42 -4.78 5.14
CA ALA A 18 -16.21 -5.78 4.43
C ALA A 18 -17.70 -5.40 4.37
N ALA A 19 -18.25 -4.79 5.44
CA ALA A 19 -19.60 -4.25 5.42
C ALA A 19 -19.72 -3.04 4.48
N GLU A 20 -18.73 -2.15 4.48
CA GLU A 20 -18.69 -1.00 3.57
C GLU A 20 -18.56 -1.43 2.10
N TYR A 21 -17.79 -2.47 1.81
CA TYR A 21 -17.71 -3.07 0.48
C TYR A 21 -19.09 -3.62 0.06
N ARG A 22 -19.75 -4.41 0.92
CA ARG A 22 -21.09 -4.94 0.62
C ARG A 22 -22.15 -3.87 0.43
N ALA A 23 -21.99 -2.72 1.07
CA ALA A 23 -22.91 -1.58 0.93
C ALA A 23 -22.76 -0.86 -0.41
N GLY A 24 -21.56 -0.91 -1.02
CA GLY A 24 -21.33 -0.32 -2.34
C GLY A 24 -19.87 -0.36 -2.78
N HIS A 25 -19.64 -0.92 -3.96
CA HIS A 25 -18.34 -1.03 -4.60
C HIS A 25 -18.46 -0.83 -6.12
N VAL A 26 -17.33 -0.64 -6.79
CA VAL A 26 -17.27 -0.57 -8.26
C VAL A 26 -17.74 -1.91 -8.84
N PRO A 27 -18.65 -1.95 -9.84
CA PRO A 27 -19.19 -3.19 -10.37
C PRO A 27 -18.12 -4.22 -10.74
N ASN A 28 -18.34 -5.48 -10.35
CA ASN A 28 -17.42 -6.62 -10.50
C ASN A 28 -16.08 -6.46 -9.77
N ALA A 29 -15.95 -5.55 -8.81
CA ALA A 29 -14.74 -5.46 -8.00
C ALA A 29 -14.69 -6.61 -6.98
N LEU A 30 -13.49 -7.12 -6.76
CA LEU A 30 -13.19 -8.15 -5.76
C LEU A 30 -12.60 -7.46 -4.52
N PHE A 31 -13.05 -7.83 -3.33
CA PHE A 31 -12.58 -7.23 -2.09
C PHE A 31 -11.23 -7.81 -1.66
N PHE A 32 -10.18 -7.00 -1.78
CA PHE A 32 -8.81 -7.33 -1.39
C PHE A 32 -8.55 -6.82 0.04
N ASP A 33 -8.87 -7.62 1.01
CA ASP A 33 -8.66 -7.31 2.43
C ASP A 33 -7.17 -7.42 2.78
N ILE A 34 -6.48 -6.27 2.80
CA ILE A 34 -5.03 -6.21 3.11
C ILE A 34 -4.73 -6.83 4.49
N GLU A 35 -5.61 -6.62 5.47
CA GLU A 35 -5.42 -7.20 6.82
C GLU A 35 -5.55 -8.72 6.78
N ALA A 36 -6.63 -9.26 6.23
CA ALA A 36 -6.85 -10.70 6.13
C ALA A 36 -5.75 -11.41 5.32
N LEU A 37 -5.20 -10.74 4.31
CA LEU A 37 -4.13 -11.26 3.46
C LEU A 37 -2.73 -11.15 4.09
N SER A 38 -2.59 -10.52 5.26
CA SER A 38 -1.30 -10.35 5.94
C SER A 38 -0.86 -11.62 6.66
N ASP A 39 0.45 -11.71 6.99
CA ASP A 39 0.99 -12.82 7.79
C ASP A 39 0.66 -12.63 9.27
N HIS A 40 -0.36 -13.33 9.75
CA HIS A 40 -0.79 -13.33 11.15
C HIS A 40 0.10 -14.15 12.09
N THR A 41 1.14 -14.82 11.60
CA THR A 41 2.12 -15.49 12.47
C THR A 41 3.11 -14.48 13.07
N SER A 42 3.20 -13.28 12.49
CA SER A 42 3.97 -12.17 13.00
C SER A 42 3.14 -11.30 13.96
N PRO A 43 3.72 -10.80 15.06
CA PRO A 43 3.06 -9.79 15.90
C PRO A 43 3.03 -8.40 15.28
N LEU A 44 3.70 -8.21 14.13
CA LEU A 44 3.77 -6.93 13.42
C LEU A 44 2.61 -6.83 12.41
N PRO A 45 2.01 -5.63 12.26
CA PRO A 45 0.87 -5.45 11.36
C PRO A 45 1.32 -5.49 9.89
N HIS A 46 0.42 -5.96 9.03
CA HIS A 46 0.52 -5.92 7.58
C HIS A 46 1.80 -6.56 7.02
N MET A 47 2.33 -7.57 7.71
CA MET A 47 3.48 -8.33 7.20
C MET A 47 3.11 -9.10 5.95
N MET A 48 4.06 -9.21 5.01
CA MET A 48 3.82 -9.92 3.75
C MET A 48 3.54 -11.40 4.01
N PRO A 49 2.47 -11.96 3.42
CA PRO A 49 2.17 -13.38 3.51
C PRO A 49 3.22 -14.21 2.76
N ARG A 50 3.25 -15.52 3.06
CA ARG A 50 4.03 -16.45 2.25
C ARG A 50 3.41 -16.59 0.85
N ALA A 51 4.26 -16.84 -0.14
CA ALA A 51 3.86 -16.86 -1.55
C ALA A 51 2.72 -17.85 -1.82
N GLU A 52 2.79 -19.06 -1.21
CA GLU A 52 1.77 -20.08 -1.38
C GLU A 52 0.42 -19.66 -0.78
N ALA A 53 0.45 -19.03 0.41
CA ALA A 53 -0.76 -18.55 1.06
C ALA A 53 -1.41 -17.42 0.26
N PHE A 54 -0.60 -16.49 -0.28
CA PHE A 54 -1.11 -15.43 -1.15
C PHE A 54 -1.73 -16.00 -2.42
N ALA A 55 -1.08 -16.98 -3.07
CA ALA A 55 -1.59 -17.59 -4.28
C ALA A 55 -2.93 -18.30 -4.06
N VAL A 56 -3.10 -19.01 -2.92
CA VAL A 56 -4.38 -19.64 -2.54
C VAL A 56 -5.46 -18.57 -2.39
N ALA A 57 -5.19 -17.53 -1.60
CA ALA A 57 -6.15 -16.44 -1.37
C ALA A 57 -6.55 -15.72 -2.68
N MET A 58 -5.60 -15.51 -3.59
CA MET A 58 -5.90 -14.88 -4.89
C MET A 58 -6.78 -15.78 -5.77
N ARG A 59 -6.54 -17.08 -5.78
CA ARG A 59 -7.41 -18.02 -6.51
C ARG A 59 -8.82 -18.04 -5.93
N GLU A 60 -8.96 -18.17 -4.63
CA GLU A 60 -10.26 -18.13 -3.94
C GLU A 60 -11.00 -16.80 -4.19
N LEU A 61 -10.28 -15.71 -4.30
CA LEU A 61 -10.84 -14.40 -4.65
C LEU A 61 -11.22 -14.26 -6.14
N GLY A 62 -10.90 -15.25 -6.98
CA GLY A 62 -11.17 -15.21 -8.43
C GLY A 62 -10.17 -14.39 -9.24
N VAL A 63 -8.99 -14.09 -8.69
CA VAL A 63 -7.96 -13.31 -9.37
C VAL A 63 -7.12 -14.17 -10.30
N CYS A 64 -6.93 -13.73 -11.55
CA CYS A 64 -6.05 -14.36 -12.53
C CYS A 64 -4.81 -13.49 -12.73
N SER A 65 -3.61 -14.08 -12.59
CA SER A 65 -2.33 -13.35 -12.65
C SER A 65 -1.95 -12.87 -14.05
N ASP A 66 -2.55 -13.42 -15.11
CA ASP A 66 -2.35 -13.04 -16.51
C ASP A 66 -3.17 -11.83 -16.96
N LYS A 67 -4.14 -11.40 -16.14
CA LYS A 67 -5.04 -10.28 -16.45
C LYS A 67 -4.44 -8.93 -16.05
N HIS A 68 -4.95 -7.88 -16.68
CA HIS A 68 -4.72 -6.51 -16.22
C HIS A 68 -5.61 -6.25 -15.00
N LEU A 69 -5.02 -6.06 -13.85
CA LEU A 69 -5.71 -5.73 -12.62
C LEU A 69 -5.78 -4.21 -12.42
N VAL A 70 -6.95 -3.71 -12.11
CA VAL A 70 -7.15 -2.29 -11.75
C VAL A 70 -7.53 -2.24 -10.28
N VAL A 71 -6.68 -1.61 -9.46
CA VAL A 71 -6.85 -1.49 -8.01
C VAL A 71 -7.43 -0.12 -7.68
N TYR A 72 -8.28 -0.03 -6.68
CA TYR A 72 -8.73 1.25 -6.14
C TYR A 72 -8.83 1.22 -4.61
N ASP A 73 -8.81 2.41 -4.01
CA ASP A 73 -9.18 2.64 -2.61
C ASP A 73 -10.28 3.68 -2.49
N GLU A 74 -10.41 4.32 -1.34
CA GLU A 74 -11.41 5.38 -1.12
C GLU A 74 -11.24 6.56 -2.10
N GLY A 75 -10.04 6.83 -2.59
CA GLY A 75 -9.75 7.92 -3.51
C GLY A 75 -8.68 8.87 -3.00
N ASN A 76 -7.82 8.41 -2.11
CA ASN A 76 -6.74 9.20 -1.54
C ASN A 76 -5.35 8.55 -1.69
N LEU A 77 -5.24 7.43 -2.40
CA LEU A 77 -4.02 6.62 -2.55
C LEU A 77 -3.44 6.13 -1.22
N PHE A 78 -4.28 5.91 -0.21
CA PHE A 78 -3.82 5.41 1.09
C PHE A 78 -3.46 3.92 1.04
N SER A 79 -4.30 3.09 0.45
CA SER A 79 -4.17 1.63 0.48
C SER A 79 -4.08 0.96 -0.89
N ALA A 80 -4.60 1.57 -1.96
CA ALA A 80 -4.46 1.04 -3.31
C ALA A 80 -3.00 0.83 -3.73
N PRO A 81 -2.04 1.73 -3.42
CA PRO A 81 -0.62 1.49 -3.69
C PRO A 81 -0.06 0.27 -2.96
N ARG A 82 -0.55 -0.05 -1.75
CA ARG A 82 -0.13 -1.26 -1.03
C ARG A 82 -0.59 -2.52 -1.75
N ALA A 83 -1.84 -2.62 -2.18
CA ALA A 83 -2.34 -3.75 -2.93
C ALA A 83 -1.67 -3.86 -4.31
N TRP A 84 -1.46 -2.75 -5.01
CA TRP A 84 -0.70 -2.67 -6.25
C TRP A 84 0.73 -3.25 -6.06
N TRP A 85 1.44 -2.83 -5.02
CA TRP A 85 2.79 -3.30 -4.73
C TRP A 85 2.81 -4.79 -4.35
N MET A 86 1.84 -5.27 -3.54
CA MET A 86 1.71 -6.68 -3.21
C MET A 86 1.52 -7.52 -4.48
N LEU A 87 0.55 -7.19 -5.33
CA LEU A 87 0.27 -7.91 -6.57
C LEU A 87 1.52 -7.98 -7.47
N ARG A 88 2.23 -6.86 -7.63
CA ARG A 88 3.48 -6.83 -8.40
C ARG A 88 4.59 -7.66 -7.78
N THR A 89 4.76 -7.60 -6.47
CA THR A 89 5.75 -8.39 -5.72
C THR A 89 5.48 -9.91 -5.86
N PHE A 90 4.21 -10.29 -5.99
CA PHE A 90 3.81 -11.67 -6.22
C PHE A 90 3.70 -12.05 -7.71
N GLY A 91 4.13 -11.17 -8.62
CA GLY A 91 4.37 -11.50 -10.01
C GLY A 91 3.30 -11.08 -11.01
N VAL A 92 2.29 -10.28 -10.62
CA VAL A 92 1.33 -9.71 -11.57
C VAL A 92 2.01 -8.58 -12.35
N GLU A 93 2.10 -8.72 -13.67
CA GLU A 93 2.83 -7.76 -14.52
C GLU A 93 2.04 -6.48 -14.78
N LYS A 94 0.71 -6.60 -14.95
CA LYS A 94 -0.15 -5.49 -15.34
C LYS A 94 -1.08 -5.11 -14.20
N VAL A 95 -0.66 -4.13 -13.40
CA VAL A 95 -1.48 -3.58 -12.32
C VAL A 95 -1.51 -2.06 -12.45
N SER A 96 -2.71 -1.48 -12.50
CA SER A 96 -2.96 -0.03 -12.50
C SER A 96 -3.78 0.36 -11.28
N ILE A 97 -3.75 1.63 -10.92
CA ILE A 97 -4.60 2.21 -9.88
C ILE A 97 -5.63 3.13 -10.54
N LEU A 98 -6.89 3.01 -10.13
CA LEU A 98 -7.98 3.86 -10.60
C LEU A 98 -7.83 5.25 -10.00
N ALA A 99 -7.65 6.25 -10.86
CA ALA A 99 -7.56 7.64 -10.46
C ALA A 99 -8.84 8.10 -9.74
N GLY A 100 -8.67 8.82 -8.62
CA GLY A 100 -9.79 9.27 -7.80
C GLY A 100 -10.52 8.19 -7.01
N GLY A 101 -10.20 6.90 -7.20
CA GLY A 101 -10.75 5.77 -6.44
C GLY A 101 -12.28 5.75 -6.40
N LEU A 102 -12.85 5.25 -5.29
CA LEU A 102 -14.31 5.16 -5.13
C LEU A 102 -14.98 6.53 -5.00
N GLU A 103 -14.33 7.52 -4.40
CA GLU A 103 -14.87 8.88 -4.33
C GLU A 103 -14.98 9.52 -5.70
N GLY A 104 -13.98 9.35 -6.56
CA GLY A 104 -14.03 9.78 -7.96
C GLY A 104 -15.17 9.11 -8.73
N TRP A 105 -15.30 7.78 -8.57
CA TRP A 105 -16.37 6.99 -9.17
C TRP A 105 -17.77 7.49 -8.77
N ARG A 106 -17.97 7.80 -7.48
CA ARG A 106 -19.23 8.37 -6.95
C ARG A 106 -19.49 9.78 -7.43
N ARG A 107 -18.46 10.63 -7.46
CA ARG A 107 -18.57 12.02 -7.94
C ARG A 107 -19.02 12.07 -9.40
N ASP A 108 -18.57 11.10 -10.20
CA ASP A 108 -18.93 11.00 -11.62
C ASP A 108 -20.26 10.25 -11.81
N GLU A 109 -21.02 10.01 -10.72
CA GLU A 109 -22.34 9.37 -10.68
C GLU A 109 -22.39 7.98 -11.38
N LEU A 110 -21.27 7.26 -11.36
CA LEU A 110 -21.16 5.94 -11.95
C LEU A 110 -21.83 4.86 -11.08
N PRO A 111 -22.36 3.78 -11.66
CA PRO A 111 -23.11 2.77 -10.93
C PRO A 111 -22.27 2.07 -9.86
N LEU A 112 -22.90 1.71 -8.74
CA LEU A 112 -22.32 0.85 -7.71
C LEU A 112 -23.05 -0.48 -7.68
N GLU A 113 -22.30 -1.52 -7.35
CA GLU A 113 -22.81 -2.85 -7.05
C GLU A 113 -22.84 -3.07 -5.53
N GLN A 114 -23.78 -3.90 -5.05
CA GLN A 114 -23.94 -4.24 -3.64
C GLN A 114 -23.83 -5.75 -3.45
N GLY A 115 -23.50 -6.16 -2.23
CA GLY A 115 -23.35 -7.56 -1.86
C GLY A 115 -21.94 -8.10 -2.07
N MET A 116 -21.82 -9.42 -2.16
CA MET A 116 -20.57 -10.11 -2.50
C MET A 116 -20.77 -10.79 -3.84
N PRO A 117 -19.90 -10.59 -4.83
CA PRO A 117 -20.03 -11.27 -6.12
C PRO A 117 -19.79 -12.77 -5.95
N GLU A 118 -20.54 -13.57 -6.69
CA GLU A 118 -20.21 -14.99 -6.86
C GLU A 118 -19.09 -15.07 -7.90
N VAL A 119 -17.92 -15.56 -7.50
CA VAL A 119 -16.75 -15.67 -8.37
C VAL A 119 -16.35 -17.13 -8.52
N ALA A 120 -15.96 -17.51 -9.74
CA ALA A 120 -15.25 -18.76 -9.95
C ALA A 120 -13.82 -18.65 -9.42
N GLU A 121 -13.23 -19.79 -9.06
CA GLU A 121 -11.81 -19.82 -8.67
C GLU A 121 -10.94 -19.29 -9.81
N GLY A 122 -10.00 -18.39 -9.46
CA GLY A 122 -9.07 -17.77 -10.40
C GLY A 122 -7.84 -18.64 -10.67
N GLU A 123 -7.06 -18.24 -11.67
CA GLU A 123 -5.78 -18.85 -12.01
C GLU A 123 -4.64 -17.91 -11.60
N PHE A 124 -3.98 -18.22 -10.48
CA PHE A 124 -2.91 -17.37 -9.98
C PHE A 124 -1.58 -18.12 -9.87
N ASP A 125 -0.66 -17.80 -10.78
CA ASP A 125 0.72 -18.28 -10.78
C ASP A 125 1.59 -17.26 -10.02
N VAL A 126 2.03 -17.67 -8.82
CA VAL A 126 2.85 -16.80 -7.98
C VAL A 126 4.31 -16.80 -8.45
N ARG A 127 4.84 -15.60 -8.68
CA ARG A 127 6.26 -15.35 -8.97
C ARG A 127 6.78 -14.31 -7.98
N PHE A 128 7.08 -14.77 -6.78
CA PHE A 128 7.46 -13.91 -5.67
C PHE A 128 8.86 -13.34 -5.86
N ASP A 129 9.00 -12.00 -5.79
CA ASP A 129 10.27 -11.29 -5.79
C ASP A 129 10.66 -10.85 -4.37
N PRO A 130 11.53 -11.59 -3.67
CA PRO A 130 11.94 -11.26 -2.31
C PRO A 130 12.79 -9.98 -2.23
N GLN A 131 13.33 -9.48 -3.34
CA GLN A 131 14.16 -8.27 -3.36
C GLN A 131 13.35 -7.00 -3.11
N GLN A 132 12.05 -7.05 -3.35
CA GLN A 132 11.12 -5.94 -3.07
C GLN A 132 10.91 -5.71 -1.57
N ILE A 133 11.31 -6.66 -0.73
CA ILE A 133 11.08 -6.58 0.72
C ILE A 133 12.42 -6.46 1.43
N LYS A 134 12.53 -5.48 2.33
CA LYS A 134 13.70 -5.33 3.20
C LYS A 134 13.34 -5.73 4.62
N ARG A 135 14.15 -6.60 5.21
CA ARG A 135 14.01 -7.07 6.59
C ARG A 135 14.71 -6.10 7.56
N LEU A 136 14.43 -6.24 8.83
CA LEU A 136 15.08 -5.46 9.88
C LEU A 136 16.62 -5.49 9.77
N THR A 137 17.20 -6.66 9.50
CA THR A 137 18.65 -6.82 9.31
C THR A 137 19.20 -6.02 8.14
N ASP A 138 18.47 -5.98 7.02
CA ASP A 138 18.87 -5.22 5.83
C ASP A 138 18.83 -3.72 6.11
N VAL A 139 17.76 -3.26 6.79
CA VAL A 139 17.60 -1.85 7.16
C VAL A 139 18.63 -1.40 8.19
N LEU A 140 18.97 -2.24 9.16
CA LEU A 140 20.04 -1.96 10.13
C LEU A 140 21.40 -1.81 9.44
N LEU A 141 21.72 -2.72 8.50
CA LEU A 141 22.94 -2.65 7.74
C LEU A 141 23.02 -1.36 6.92
N VAL A 142 21.95 -1.07 6.17
CA VAL A 142 21.87 0.15 5.33
C VAL A 142 21.97 1.43 6.18
N SER A 143 21.31 1.46 7.33
CA SER A 143 21.38 2.62 8.25
C SER A 143 22.79 2.85 8.80
N HIS A 144 23.59 1.79 8.94
CA HIS A 144 24.97 1.87 9.42
C HIS A 144 25.97 2.19 8.30
N GLU A 145 25.82 1.56 7.13
CA GLU A 145 26.77 1.67 6.02
C GLU A 145 26.45 2.80 5.04
N GLY A 146 25.22 3.28 5.00
CA GLY A 146 24.78 4.28 4.05
C GLY A 146 24.74 3.78 2.59
N SER A 147 24.64 2.46 2.38
CA SER A 147 24.64 1.83 1.05
C SER A 147 23.36 2.08 0.24
N ALA A 148 22.28 2.50 0.90
CA ALA A 148 21.03 2.97 0.30
C ALA A 148 20.46 4.12 1.14
N GLN A 149 19.42 4.77 0.62
CA GLN A 149 18.67 5.79 1.35
C GLN A 149 17.41 5.18 1.93
N ILE A 150 17.03 5.59 3.15
CA ILE A 150 15.76 5.20 3.75
C ILE A 150 14.84 6.41 3.65
N VAL A 151 13.70 6.26 2.98
CA VAL A 151 12.68 7.31 2.82
C VAL A 151 11.46 6.94 3.63
N ASP A 152 11.16 7.73 4.65
CA ASP A 152 10.03 7.53 5.57
C ASP A 152 8.79 8.31 5.10
N ALA A 153 7.73 7.60 4.79
CA ALA A 153 6.46 8.13 4.27
C ALA A 153 5.52 8.68 5.35
N ARG A 154 5.87 8.57 6.64
CA ARG A 154 5.02 9.05 7.73
C ARG A 154 4.92 10.59 7.76
N PRO A 155 3.84 11.15 8.33
CA PRO A 155 3.75 12.58 8.59
C PRO A 155 4.97 13.11 9.36
N ALA A 156 5.41 14.32 9.03
CA ALA A 156 6.61 14.94 9.60
C ALA A 156 6.60 15.00 11.14
N ALA A 157 5.43 15.23 11.75
CA ALA A 157 5.31 15.25 13.21
C ALA A 157 5.65 13.88 13.86
N ARG A 158 5.27 12.77 13.23
CA ARG A 158 5.64 11.42 13.70
C ARG A 158 7.13 11.14 13.46
N PHE A 159 7.62 11.48 12.27
CA PHE A 159 9.03 11.34 11.92
C PHE A 159 9.93 12.11 12.91
N ASN A 160 9.59 13.34 13.26
CA ASN A 160 10.34 14.19 14.18
C ASN A 160 10.12 13.87 15.67
N GLY A 161 9.30 12.85 15.99
CA GLY A 161 9.01 12.48 17.37
C GLY A 161 8.11 13.47 18.12
N GLN A 162 7.43 14.36 17.40
CA GLN A 162 6.54 15.37 17.95
C GLN A 162 5.09 14.86 18.15
N ALA A 163 4.75 13.74 17.56
CA ALA A 163 3.47 13.07 17.71
C ALA A 163 3.65 11.60 18.10
N ASP A 164 2.63 11.05 18.77
CA ASP A 164 2.58 9.62 19.11
C ASP A 164 2.36 8.75 17.87
N GLU A 165 2.86 7.53 17.95
CA GLU A 165 2.49 6.50 17.01
C GLU A 165 1.04 6.03 17.27
N PRO A 166 0.25 5.70 16.22
CA PRO A 166 -1.14 5.30 16.38
C PRO A 166 -1.31 3.97 17.12
N ARG A 167 -0.27 3.14 17.14
CA ARG A 167 -0.24 1.89 17.91
C ARG A 167 0.53 2.08 19.21
N PRO A 168 -0.01 1.63 20.36
CA PRO A 168 0.63 1.80 21.64
C PRO A 168 1.96 1.04 21.73
N GLY A 169 2.88 1.54 22.55
CA GLY A 169 4.17 0.90 22.84
C GLY A 169 5.27 1.14 21.80
N LEU A 170 4.98 1.85 20.71
CA LEU A 170 5.99 2.20 19.72
C LEU A 170 6.75 3.47 20.12
N ARG A 171 8.06 3.48 19.84
CA ARG A 171 8.91 4.65 20.10
C ARG A 171 8.65 5.74 19.07
N ARG A 172 8.70 7.00 19.50
CA ARG A 172 8.67 8.18 18.63
C ARG A 172 9.98 8.35 17.88
N GLY A 173 9.95 9.11 16.79
CA GLY A 173 11.12 9.43 15.97
C GLY A 173 11.26 8.52 14.75
N HIS A 174 12.44 8.44 14.19
CA HIS A 174 12.70 7.78 12.90
C HIS A 174 13.99 6.95 12.93
N ILE A 175 14.19 6.15 11.88
CA ILE A 175 15.42 5.37 11.67
C ILE A 175 16.58 6.34 11.43
N PRO A 176 17.72 6.22 12.14
CA PRO A 176 18.86 7.11 11.93
C PRO A 176 19.28 7.19 10.46
N GLY A 177 19.43 8.43 9.95
CA GLY A 177 19.78 8.70 8.56
C GLY A 177 18.63 8.61 7.57
N ALA A 178 17.39 8.33 8.00
CA ALA A 178 16.23 8.38 7.12
C ALA A 178 15.87 9.81 6.71
N LEU A 179 15.38 9.95 5.48
CA LEU A 179 14.79 11.17 4.92
C LEU A 179 13.27 11.10 5.06
N ASN A 180 12.61 12.24 5.25
CA ASN A 180 11.16 12.26 5.37
C ASN A 180 10.49 12.80 4.11
N VAL A 181 9.68 11.98 3.47
CA VAL A 181 8.79 12.36 2.37
C VAL A 181 7.39 11.91 2.74
N PRO A 182 6.59 12.75 3.42
CA PRO A 182 5.22 12.40 3.80
C PRO A 182 4.41 12.00 2.56
N TRP A 183 3.78 10.83 2.60
CA TRP A 183 3.02 10.33 1.47
C TRP A 183 1.92 11.28 1.01
N THR A 184 1.35 12.06 1.94
CA THR A 184 0.33 13.08 1.64
C THR A 184 0.85 14.21 0.77
N ASP A 185 2.17 14.46 0.79
CA ASP A 185 2.78 15.52 -0.04
C ASP A 185 2.92 15.08 -1.50
N LEU A 186 2.86 13.77 -1.76
CA LEU A 186 2.95 13.18 -3.09
C LEU A 186 1.61 13.12 -3.83
N VAL A 187 0.49 13.33 -3.11
CA VAL A 187 -0.87 13.11 -3.61
C VAL A 187 -1.64 14.43 -3.68
N ILE A 188 -2.44 14.58 -4.73
CA ILE A 188 -3.39 15.68 -4.89
C ILE A 188 -4.68 15.14 -5.53
N ASN A 189 -5.84 15.41 -4.92
CA ASN A 189 -7.15 14.99 -5.44
C ASN A 189 -7.27 13.49 -5.75
N GLY A 190 -6.60 12.64 -4.96
CA GLY A 190 -6.61 11.19 -5.14
C GLY A 190 -5.71 10.65 -6.24
N GLU A 191 -4.82 11.46 -6.77
CA GLU A 191 -3.84 11.10 -7.77
C GLU A 191 -2.43 11.47 -7.34
N LEU A 192 -1.41 10.83 -7.91
CA LEU A 192 -0.04 11.33 -7.75
C LEU A 192 0.10 12.70 -8.41
N LYS A 193 0.90 13.56 -7.82
CA LYS A 193 1.33 14.80 -8.45
C LYS A 193 2.08 14.51 -9.76
N THR A 194 2.29 15.53 -10.57
CA THR A 194 3.07 15.42 -11.80
C THR A 194 4.52 14.98 -11.52
N VAL A 195 5.17 14.37 -12.49
CA VAL A 195 6.57 13.90 -12.36
C VAL A 195 7.50 15.02 -11.92
N ASP A 196 7.32 16.23 -12.45
CA ASP A 196 8.15 17.39 -12.08
C ASP A 196 7.94 17.80 -10.62
N GLU A 197 6.68 17.84 -10.16
CA GLU A 197 6.36 18.14 -8.76
C GLU A 197 6.88 17.07 -7.80
N LEU A 198 6.77 15.78 -8.17
CA LEU A 198 7.31 14.67 -7.38
C LEU A 198 8.83 14.78 -7.28
N ASN A 199 9.53 14.98 -8.39
CA ASN A 199 10.98 15.19 -8.41
C ASN A 199 11.39 16.32 -7.49
N ASP A 200 10.71 17.47 -7.57
CA ASP A 200 10.95 18.61 -6.72
C ASP A 200 10.77 18.32 -5.23
N ILE A 201 9.76 17.52 -4.87
CA ILE A 201 9.50 17.11 -3.48
C ILE A 201 10.64 16.23 -2.98
N PHE A 202 10.99 15.18 -3.72
CA PHE A 202 12.06 14.26 -3.32
C PHE A 202 13.41 14.97 -3.20
N LEU A 203 13.79 15.78 -4.19
CA LEU A 203 15.06 16.53 -4.19
C LEU A 203 15.15 17.53 -3.02
N ARG A 204 14.05 18.24 -2.70
CA ARG A 204 14.02 19.16 -1.55
C ARG A 204 14.21 18.45 -0.21
N GLN A 205 13.84 17.18 -0.11
CA GLN A 205 14.07 16.36 1.08
C GLN A 205 15.45 15.67 1.08
N GLY A 206 16.28 15.93 0.06
CA GLY A 206 17.65 15.41 -0.03
C GLY A 206 17.74 14.01 -0.61
N VAL A 207 16.69 13.51 -1.26
CA VAL A 207 16.72 12.20 -1.96
C VAL A 207 17.57 12.31 -3.22
N ASP A 208 18.49 11.38 -3.38
CA ASP A 208 19.37 11.23 -4.54
C ASP A 208 18.88 10.03 -5.37
N PHE A 209 18.36 10.28 -6.56
CA PHE A 209 17.83 9.22 -7.43
C PHE A 209 18.90 8.31 -8.03
N GLU A 210 20.19 8.66 -7.95
CA GLU A 210 21.30 7.78 -8.39
C GLU A 210 21.62 6.69 -7.34
N ARG A 211 21.02 6.76 -6.16
CA ARG A 211 21.24 5.81 -5.07
C ARG A 211 19.99 4.95 -4.83
N PRO A 212 20.17 3.67 -4.44
CA PRO A 212 19.05 2.83 -4.06
C PRO A 212 18.20 3.45 -2.93
N ILE A 213 16.87 3.30 -3.03
CA ILE A 213 15.90 3.82 -2.06
C ILE A 213 15.17 2.66 -1.40
N ILE A 214 15.03 2.72 -0.08
CA ILE A 214 14.17 1.85 0.72
C ILE A 214 13.04 2.70 1.29
N ALA A 215 11.82 2.45 0.85
CA ALA A 215 10.65 3.12 1.40
C ALA A 215 10.24 2.51 2.75
N SER A 216 9.92 3.33 3.72
CA SER A 216 9.51 2.94 5.07
C SER A 216 8.29 3.73 5.54
N CYS A 217 7.53 3.16 6.48
CA CYS A 217 6.48 3.88 7.22
C CYS A 217 6.19 3.17 8.56
N GLY A 218 4.93 3.18 9.04
CA GLY A 218 4.55 2.52 10.30
C GLY A 218 4.25 1.02 10.14
N SER A 219 3.67 0.58 9.02
CA SER A 219 3.23 -0.81 8.79
C SER A 219 3.35 -1.25 7.32
N GLY A 220 4.07 -0.49 6.50
CA GLY A 220 4.29 -0.81 5.09
C GLY A 220 3.12 -0.47 4.16
N VAL A 221 2.08 0.21 4.63
CA VAL A 221 0.94 0.63 3.78
C VAL A 221 1.33 1.88 2.98
N THR A 222 1.59 3.00 3.65
CA THR A 222 1.88 4.28 2.97
C THR A 222 3.29 4.36 2.38
N ALA A 223 4.22 3.48 2.76
CA ALA A 223 5.50 3.33 2.07
C ALA A 223 5.32 2.94 0.60
N ALA A 224 4.25 2.21 0.27
CA ALA A 224 3.95 1.84 -1.11
C ALA A 224 3.58 3.04 -1.99
N VAL A 225 3.13 4.17 -1.41
CA VAL A 225 2.91 5.42 -2.15
C VAL A 225 4.24 6.02 -2.62
N VAL A 226 5.28 5.95 -1.77
CA VAL A 226 6.65 6.38 -2.13
C VAL A 226 7.23 5.49 -3.23
N VAL A 227 6.93 4.18 -3.20
CA VAL A 227 7.37 3.25 -4.25
C VAL A 227 6.63 3.50 -5.57
N LEU A 228 5.38 3.93 -5.52
CA LEU A 228 4.56 4.22 -6.70
C LEU A 228 4.99 5.54 -7.37
N ALA A 229 5.34 6.54 -6.56
CA ALA A 229 5.77 7.86 -7.00
C ALA A 229 7.18 7.85 -7.61
#